data_446a95b409499973d7f35a771f669374
#
_entry.id   446a95b409499973d7f35a771f669374
#
_cell.length_a   1.000
_cell.length_b   1.000
_cell.length_c   1.000
_cell.angle_alpha   90.00
_cell.angle_beta   90.00
_cell.angle_gamma   90.00
#
_symmetry.space_group_name_H-M   'P 1'
#
loop_
_entity.id
_entity.type
_entity.pdbx_description
1 polymer ?
#
loop_
_entity_poly.entity_id
_entity_poly.type
_entity_poly.pdbx_seq_one_letter_code
_entity_poly.pdbx_strand_id
1 'polypeptide(L)'
;MVNNNKPDEQSLTKKVWNLATTLSGQGIGFTDYITQLTYLLFLKMDIENMEMYGEESAIPEGYQWNDLIELDGYELVSQYEQTLKILSEQDNLIGTIYTKAQNKIDKPVYLKKVITMINEEQWFIMDGDVKGAIYESILKKNGQDKKSGAGQYFTPRPLISAMVDCIKPQISETVCDPPVALVASYWQHTIT
;
A
#
# COMPACT_ATOMS: atom_id res chain seq x y z
N MET A 1 -21.30 -21.65 7.06
CA MET A 1 -21.67 -20.23 7.24
C MET A 1 -20.39 -19.45 7.10
N VAL A 2 -20.13 -18.89 5.92
CA VAL A 2 -18.95 -18.07 5.67
C VAL A 2 -19.20 -16.74 6.38
N ASN A 3 -18.38 -16.44 7.36
CA ASN A 3 -18.44 -15.19 8.11
C ASN A 3 -18.03 -14.06 7.15
N ASN A 4 -19.01 -13.31 6.67
CA ASN A 4 -18.84 -12.25 5.67
C ASN A 4 -18.35 -10.97 6.37
N ASN A 5 -17.20 -11.05 7.02
CA ASN A 5 -16.54 -9.92 7.65
C ASN A 5 -15.61 -9.26 6.62
N LYS A 6 -16.18 -8.73 5.52
CA LYS A 6 -15.43 -7.79 4.68
C LYS A 6 -15.10 -6.58 5.55
N PRO A 7 -13.82 -6.18 5.63
CA PRO A 7 -13.47 -4.95 6.34
C PRO A 7 -14.26 -3.79 5.74
N ASP A 8 -14.90 -3.01 6.59
CA ASP A 8 -15.60 -1.79 6.17
C ASP A 8 -14.55 -0.78 5.65
N GLU A 9 -14.57 -0.50 4.35
CA GLU A 9 -13.67 0.44 3.67
C GLU A 9 -13.54 1.77 4.42
N GLN A 10 -14.66 2.28 4.93
CA GLN A 10 -14.68 3.56 5.65
C GLN A 10 -13.96 3.45 7.00
N SER A 11 -14.15 2.34 7.71
CA SER A 11 -13.48 2.08 8.99
C SER A 11 -11.96 1.97 8.80
N LEU A 12 -11.52 1.22 7.80
CA LEU A 12 -10.11 1.04 7.51
C LEU A 12 -9.44 2.34 7.03
N THR A 13 -10.09 3.08 6.13
CA THR A 13 -9.64 4.42 5.71
C THR A 13 -9.47 5.34 6.90
N LYS A 14 -10.39 5.30 7.87
CA LYS A 14 -10.30 6.11 9.08
C LYS A 14 -9.15 5.70 9.98
N LYS A 15 -8.90 4.39 10.16
CA LYS A 15 -7.74 3.86 10.92
C LYS A 15 -6.43 4.36 10.31
N VAL A 16 -6.24 4.17 9.00
CA VAL A 16 -5.04 4.58 8.27
C VAL A 16 -4.83 6.09 8.35
N TRP A 17 -5.90 6.87 8.20
CA TRP A 17 -5.84 8.32 8.32
C TRP A 17 -5.48 8.81 9.72
N ASN A 18 -6.08 8.24 10.76
CA ASN A 18 -5.77 8.60 12.15
C ASN A 18 -4.29 8.35 12.47
N LEU A 19 -3.75 7.24 11.99
CA LEU A 19 -2.34 6.93 12.17
C LEU A 19 -1.44 7.90 11.39
N ALA A 20 -1.78 8.22 10.14
CA ALA A 20 -1.08 9.23 9.34
C ALA A 20 -1.03 10.59 10.03
N THR A 21 -2.14 11.03 10.62
CA THR A 21 -2.22 12.29 11.35
C THR A 21 -1.35 12.27 12.61
N THR A 22 -1.35 11.14 13.33
CA THR A 22 -0.52 10.94 14.51
C THR A 22 0.97 11.04 14.15
N LEU A 23 1.38 10.39 13.07
CA LEU A 23 2.78 10.40 12.61
C LEU A 23 3.20 11.77 12.06
N SER A 24 2.31 12.46 11.36
CA SER A 24 2.56 13.83 10.89
C SER A 24 2.83 14.78 12.06
N GLY A 25 2.11 14.65 13.16
CA GLY A 25 2.37 15.39 14.41
C GLY A 25 3.73 15.09 15.05
N GLN A 26 4.43 14.04 14.61
CA GLN A 26 5.78 13.66 15.06
C GLN A 26 6.87 14.01 14.05
N GLY A 27 6.54 14.77 13.00
CA GLY A 27 7.49 15.22 11.99
C GLY A 27 7.66 14.29 10.80
N ILE A 28 6.91 13.17 10.75
CA ILE A 28 6.93 12.27 9.59
C ILE A 28 6.02 12.86 8.52
N GLY A 29 6.60 13.17 7.36
CA GLY A 29 5.87 13.69 6.22
C GLY A 29 4.78 12.72 5.76
N PHE A 30 3.66 13.27 5.30
CA PHE A 30 2.54 12.44 4.85
C PHE A 30 2.92 11.53 3.67
N THR A 31 3.72 12.03 2.73
CA THR A 31 4.24 11.24 1.60
C THR A 31 5.15 10.12 2.08
N ASP A 32 6.01 10.41 3.08
CA ASP A 32 6.88 9.40 3.68
C ASP A 32 6.06 8.30 4.36
N TYR A 33 5.02 8.68 5.10
CA TYR A 33 4.11 7.71 5.71
C TYR A 33 3.46 6.77 4.67
N ILE A 34 2.92 7.33 3.58
CA ILE A 34 2.31 6.53 2.51
C ILE A 34 3.33 5.57 1.90
N THR A 35 4.54 6.03 1.67
CA THR A 35 5.63 5.19 1.15
C THR A 35 5.95 4.03 2.11
N GLN A 36 6.08 4.32 3.41
CA GLN A 36 6.32 3.29 4.42
C GLN A 36 5.15 2.29 4.52
N LEU A 37 3.91 2.81 4.48
CA LEU A 37 2.71 1.97 4.44
C LEU A 37 2.73 1.02 3.23
N THR A 38 3.12 1.52 2.06
CA THR A 38 3.23 0.71 0.84
C THR A 38 4.25 -0.41 1.01
N TYR A 39 5.45 -0.12 1.51
CA TYR A 39 6.48 -1.14 1.73
C TYR A 39 6.01 -2.24 2.69
N LEU A 40 5.40 -1.85 3.80
CA LEU A 40 4.89 -2.80 4.79
C LEU A 40 3.71 -3.62 4.25
N LEU A 41 2.83 -3.01 3.44
CA LEU A 41 1.72 -3.73 2.80
C LEU A 41 2.21 -4.78 1.81
N PHE A 42 3.26 -4.52 1.04
CA PHE A 42 3.83 -5.52 0.15
C PHE A 42 4.34 -6.75 0.92
N LEU A 43 5.05 -6.55 2.04
CA LEU A 43 5.51 -7.64 2.89
C LEU A 43 4.34 -8.46 3.46
N LYS A 44 3.28 -7.77 3.92
CA LYS A 44 2.10 -8.43 4.47
C LYS A 44 1.32 -9.20 3.41
N MET A 45 1.19 -8.64 2.21
CA MET A 45 0.48 -9.30 1.11
C MET A 45 1.24 -10.51 0.57
N ASP A 46 2.58 -10.49 0.60
CA ASP A 46 3.41 -11.62 0.19
C ASP A 46 3.17 -12.83 1.10
N ILE A 47 3.19 -12.64 2.43
CA ILE A 47 2.92 -13.75 3.37
C ILE A 47 1.47 -14.25 3.27
N GLU A 48 0.50 -13.36 3.07
CA GLU A 48 -0.90 -13.75 2.88
C GLU A 48 -1.11 -14.54 1.59
N ASN A 49 -0.40 -14.18 0.50
CA ASN A 49 -0.40 -14.93 -0.75
C ASN A 49 0.17 -16.34 -0.56
N MET A 50 1.32 -16.44 0.13
CA MET A 50 1.94 -17.72 0.46
C MET A 50 0.99 -18.62 1.27
N GLU A 51 0.34 -18.08 2.30
CA GLU A 51 -0.59 -18.81 3.15
C GLU A 51 -1.85 -19.29 2.40
N MET A 52 -2.32 -18.49 1.44
CA MET A 52 -3.56 -18.76 0.71
C MET A 52 -3.37 -19.72 -0.46
N TYR A 53 -2.29 -19.57 -1.22
CA TYR A 53 -2.07 -20.34 -2.45
C TYR A 53 -0.95 -21.37 -2.35
N GLY A 54 -0.17 -21.37 -1.27
CA GLY A 54 0.97 -22.25 -1.09
C GLY A 54 2.13 -21.94 -2.03
N GLU A 55 2.19 -20.72 -2.53
CA GLU A 55 3.29 -20.23 -3.35
C GLU A 55 4.51 -19.94 -2.49
N GLU A 56 5.70 -19.98 -3.08
CA GLU A 56 6.91 -19.54 -2.39
C GLU A 56 6.93 -18.02 -2.23
N SER A 57 7.40 -17.56 -1.06
CA SER A 57 7.56 -16.13 -0.82
C SER A 57 8.58 -15.53 -1.79
N ALA A 58 8.26 -14.37 -2.36
CA ALA A 58 9.21 -13.59 -3.14
C ALA A 58 10.23 -12.84 -2.25
N ILE A 59 9.99 -12.80 -0.93
CA ILE A 59 10.82 -12.12 0.06
C ILE A 59 11.80 -13.14 0.66
N PRO A 60 13.11 -12.86 0.72
CA PRO A 60 14.10 -13.73 1.30
C PRO A 60 13.79 -14.11 2.76
N GLU A 61 14.12 -15.33 3.14
CA GLU A 61 13.98 -15.83 4.52
C GLU A 61 14.76 -14.94 5.50
N GLY A 62 14.17 -14.66 6.66
CA GLY A 62 14.72 -13.74 7.66
C GLY A 62 14.38 -12.25 7.44
N TYR A 63 13.67 -11.92 6.33
CA TYR A 63 13.24 -10.55 6.02
C TYR A 63 11.74 -10.47 5.69
N GLN A 64 11.00 -11.52 6.02
CA GLN A 64 9.57 -11.65 5.77
C GLN A 64 8.74 -10.89 6.81
N TRP A 65 7.44 -10.81 6.57
CA TRP A 65 6.51 -10.14 7.49
C TRP A 65 6.57 -10.69 8.92
N ASN A 66 6.67 -12.01 9.08
CA ASN A 66 6.69 -12.66 10.38
C ASN A 66 7.94 -12.30 11.20
N ASP A 67 9.06 -12.01 10.55
CA ASP A 67 10.29 -11.56 11.20
C ASP A 67 10.16 -10.15 11.80
N LEU A 68 9.17 -9.38 11.37
CA LEU A 68 8.91 -8.02 11.88
C LEU A 68 7.86 -7.99 12.99
N ILE A 69 6.81 -8.80 12.88
CA ILE A 69 5.68 -8.69 13.81
C ILE A 69 6.03 -9.12 15.24
N GLU A 70 7.00 -10.00 15.40
CA GLU A 70 7.43 -10.51 16.72
C GLU A 70 8.40 -9.59 17.44
N LEU A 71 8.99 -8.64 16.71
CA LEU A 71 9.98 -7.72 17.26
C LEU A 71 9.35 -6.45 17.85
N ASP A 72 10.07 -5.86 18.80
CA ASP A 72 9.73 -4.60 19.42
C ASP A 72 10.96 -3.70 19.57
N GLY A 73 10.74 -2.45 19.97
CA GLY A 73 11.83 -1.54 20.28
C GLY A 73 12.76 -1.26 19.10
N TYR A 74 14.01 -1.02 19.39
CA TYR A 74 15.02 -0.72 18.37
C TYR A 74 15.43 -1.94 17.54
N GLU A 75 15.19 -3.15 18.02
CA GLU A 75 15.40 -4.37 17.25
C GLU A 75 14.46 -4.41 16.03
N LEU A 76 13.19 -4.01 16.23
CA LEU A 76 12.24 -3.89 15.14
C LEU A 76 12.69 -2.85 14.09
N VAL A 77 13.18 -1.69 14.54
CA VAL A 77 13.67 -0.65 13.63
C VAL A 77 14.85 -1.15 12.82
N SER A 78 15.83 -1.77 13.49
CA SER A 78 17.02 -2.34 12.84
C SER A 78 16.66 -3.43 11.83
N GLN A 79 15.76 -4.33 12.19
CA GLN A 79 15.30 -5.40 11.29
C GLN A 79 14.58 -4.82 10.07
N TYR A 80 13.71 -3.83 10.26
CA TYR A 80 13.00 -3.18 9.16
C TYR A 80 13.97 -2.45 8.21
N GLU A 81 14.97 -1.75 8.73
CA GLU A 81 16.00 -1.10 7.91
C GLU A 81 16.83 -2.11 7.11
N GLN A 82 17.19 -3.22 7.72
CA GLN A 82 17.87 -4.31 7.02
C GLN A 82 16.99 -4.93 5.94
N THR A 83 15.71 -5.16 6.24
CA THR A 83 14.74 -5.66 5.25
C THR A 83 14.66 -4.73 4.05
N LEU A 84 14.47 -3.42 4.24
CA LEU A 84 14.42 -2.46 3.15
C LEU A 84 15.69 -2.47 2.30
N LYS A 85 16.86 -2.58 2.94
CA LYS A 85 18.15 -2.65 2.24
C LYS A 85 18.25 -3.93 1.39
N ILE A 86 18.03 -5.09 1.98
CA ILE A 86 18.13 -6.38 1.27
C ILE A 86 17.15 -6.45 0.11
N LEU A 87 15.93 -5.94 0.28
CA LEU A 87 14.93 -5.92 -0.79
C LEU A 87 15.31 -4.95 -1.91
N SER A 88 15.95 -3.82 -1.58
CA SER A 88 16.41 -2.87 -2.59
C SER A 88 17.56 -3.39 -3.47
N GLU A 89 18.27 -4.42 -3.01
CA GLU A 89 19.41 -5.04 -3.70
C GLU A 89 18.99 -6.23 -4.60
N GLN A 90 17.69 -6.60 -4.61
CA GLN A 90 17.20 -7.68 -5.45
C GLN A 90 17.18 -7.29 -6.94
N ASP A 91 17.57 -8.20 -7.81
CA ASP A 91 17.56 -7.98 -9.28
C ASP A 91 16.23 -8.49 -9.90
N ASN A 92 15.11 -8.00 -9.39
CA ASN A 92 13.75 -8.38 -9.82
C ASN A 92 12.74 -7.25 -9.55
N LEU A 93 11.44 -7.56 -9.68
CA LEU A 93 10.36 -6.60 -9.40
C LEU A 93 10.42 -6.07 -7.95
N ILE A 94 10.81 -6.90 -6.98
CA ILE A 94 10.95 -6.49 -5.58
C ILE A 94 12.00 -5.39 -5.46
N GLY A 95 13.20 -5.58 -6.05
CA GLY A 95 14.24 -4.54 -6.06
C GLY A 95 13.79 -3.23 -6.72
N THR A 96 12.93 -3.32 -7.73
CA THR A 96 12.33 -2.13 -8.35
C THR A 96 11.42 -1.39 -7.39
N ILE A 97 10.53 -2.10 -6.68
CA ILE A 97 9.59 -1.53 -5.70
C ILE A 97 10.35 -0.86 -4.55
N TYR A 98 11.39 -1.52 -4.04
CA TYR A 98 12.18 -1.04 -2.90
C TYR A 98 13.39 -0.20 -3.31
N THR A 99 13.50 0.23 -4.57
CA THR A 99 14.61 1.06 -5.04
C THR A 99 14.81 2.29 -4.15
N LYS A 100 16.00 2.41 -3.56
CA LYS A 100 16.34 3.50 -2.61
C LYS A 100 15.42 3.59 -1.38
N ALA A 101 14.77 2.50 -1.01
CA ALA A 101 13.92 2.47 0.17
C ALA A 101 14.72 2.81 1.43
N GLN A 102 14.16 3.66 2.27
CA GLN A 102 14.73 4.07 3.54
C GLN A 102 13.62 4.11 4.59
N ASN A 103 13.93 3.69 5.80
CA ASN A 103 13.03 3.89 6.92
C ASN A 103 12.89 5.40 7.22
N LYS A 104 11.66 5.86 7.37
CA LYS A 104 11.29 7.24 7.77
C LYS A 104 10.56 7.28 9.12
N ILE A 105 10.40 6.12 9.75
CA ILE A 105 9.72 5.98 11.06
C ILE A 105 10.78 5.63 12.11
N ASP A 106 11.52 6.61 12.58
CA ASP A 106 12.64 6.42 13.48
C ASP A 106 12.24 5.90 14.87
N LYS A 107 11.01 6.21 15.32
CA LYS A 107 10.55 5.84 16.65
C LYS A 107 9.89 4.45 16.63
N PRO A 108 10.44 3.48 17.39
CA PRO A 108 9.94 2.10 17.39
C PRO A 108 8.44 1.98 17.68
N VAL A 109 7.93 2.79 18.61
CA VAL A 109 6.51 2.80 18.99
C VAL A 109 5.59 3.10 17.80
N TYR A 110 6.01 3.99 16.91
CA TYR A 110 5.19 4.32 15.73
C TYR A 110 5.31 3.27 14.64
N LEU A 111 6.51 2.74 14.43
CA LEU A 111 6.69 1.63 13.49
C LEU A 111 5.85 0.42 13.92
N LYS A 112 5.89 0.05 15.21
CA LYS A 112 5.07 -1.03 15.75
C LYS A 112 3.56 -0.77 15.57
N LYS A 113 3.10 0.47 15.78
CA LYS A 113 1.69 0.82 15.55
C LYS A 113 1.26 0.63 14.09
N VAL A 114 2.11 1.01 13.12
CA VAL A 114 1.83 0.79 11.70
C VAL A 114 1.74 -0.71 11.41
N ILE A 115 2.72 -1.47 11.85
CA ILE A 115 2.77 -2.93 11.67
C ILE A 115 1.56 -3.61 12.31
N THR A 116 1.20 -3.25 13.54
CA THR A 116 0.04 -3.81 14.24
C THR A 116 -1.26 -3.52 13.47
N MET A 117 -1.47 -2.28 13.04
CA MET A 117 -2.66 -1.91 12.26
C MET A 117 -2.75 -2.71 10.96
N ILE A 118 -1.63 -2.88 10.26
CA ILE A 118 -1.59 -3.69 9.03
C ILE A 118 -1.89 -5.16 9.34
N ASN A 119 -1.34 -5.68 10.44
CA ASN A 119 -1.49 -7.09 10.80
C ASN A 119 -2.91 -7.47 11.23
N GLU A 120 -3.72 -6.52 11.69
CA GLU A 120 -5.11 -6.74 12.08
C GLU A 120 -6.04 -7.06 10.91
N GLU A 121 -5.63 -6.77 9.68
CA GLU A 121 -6.47 -6.88 8.48
C GLU A 121 -5.90 -7.91 7.49
N GLN A 122 -6.77 -8.47 6.65
CA GLN A 122 -6.41 -9.37 5.56
C GLN A 122 -6.40 -8.60 4.24
N TRP A 123 -5.24 -8.15 3.82
CA TRP A 123 -5.07 -7.25 2.67
C TRP A 123 -5.14 -7.94 1.33
N PHE A 124 -4.70 -9.18 1.25
CA PHE A 124 -4.61 -9.89 -0.03
C PHE A 124 -6.00 -10.16 -0.61
N ILE A 125 -6.95 -10.58 0.23
CA ILE A 125 -8.33 -10.86 -0.17
C ILE A 125 -9.20 -9.61 -0.35
N MET A 126 -8.69 -8.44 0.07
CA MET A 126 -9.40 -7.19 -0.21
C MET A 126 -9.48 -6.96 -1.70
N ASP A 127 -10.65 -6.58 -2.17
CA ASP A 127 -10.86 -6.13 -3.53
C ASP A 127 -9.83 -5.02 -3.87
N GLY A 128 -9.24 -5.11 -5.07
CA GLY A 128 -8.30 -4.08 -5.55
C GLY A 128 -8.87 -2.68 -5.47
N ASP A 129 -10.18 -2.58 -5.63
CA ASP A 129 -10.93 -1.33 -5.53
C ASP A 129 -10.90 -0.74 -4.12
N VAL A 130 -11.02 -1.57 -3.08
CA VAL A 130 -10.94 -1.14 -1.67
C VAL A 130 -9.54 -0.59 -1.34
N LYS A 131 -8.49 -1.30 -1.74
CA LYS A 131 -7.10 -0.84 -1.55
C LYS A 131 -6.86 0.50 -2.25
N GLY A 132 -7.28 0.62 -3.50
CA GLY A 132 -7.21 1.86 -4.27
C GLY A 132 -7.99 3.00 -3.62
N ALA A 133 -9.21 2.77 -3.17
CA ALA A 133 -10.06 3.75 -2.51
C ALA A 133 -9.44 4.28 -1.20
N ILE A 134 -8.78 3.41 -0.42
CA ILE A 134 -8.04 3.83 0.78
C ILE A 134 -6.93 4.80 0.40
N TYR A 135 -6.08 4.45 -0.58
CA TYR A 135 -5.00 5.32 -1.05
C TYR A 135 -5.53 6.66 -1.57
N GLU A 136 -6.54 6.64 -2.43
CA GLU A 136 -7.18 7.87 -2.97
C GLU A 136 -7.75 8.76 -1.86
N SER A 137 -8.44 8.17 -0.89
CA SER A 137 -9.00 8.90 0.24
C SER A 137 -7.93 9.61 1.08
N ILE A 138 -6.80 8.94 1.29
CA ILE A 138 -5.67 9.48 2.03
C ILE A 138 -5.04 10.64 1.25
N LEU A 139 -4.76 10.45 -0.03
CA LEU A 139 -4.15 11.47 -0.89
C LEU A 139 -5.07 12.69 -1.05
N LYS A 140 -6.39 12.48 -1.20
CA LYS A 140 -7.38 13.53 -1.29
C LYS A 140 -7.44 14.39 -0.04
N LYS A 141 -7.46 13.78 1.14
CA LYS A 141 -7.45 14.49 2.42
C LYS A 141 -6.16 15.31 2.59
N ASN A 142 -4.99 14.75 2.28
CA ASN A 142 -3.72 15.48 2.34
C ASN A 142 -3.70 16.68 1.38
N GLY A 143 -4.29 16.56 0.20
CA GLY A 143 -4.40 17.66 -0.77
C GLY A 143 -5.31 18.79 -0.30
N GLN A 144 -6.34 18.50 0.50
CA GLN A 144 -7.25 19.50 1.06
C GLN A 144 -6.62 20.29 2.20
N ASP A 145 -5.78 19.65 3.04
CA ASP A 145 -5.11 20.31 4.16
C ASP A 145 -3.96 21.23 3.74
N LYS A 146 -3.34 20.97 2.60
CA LYS A 146 -2.32 21.84 2.03
C LYS A 146 -2.94 22.88 1.13
N LYS A 147 -3.05 24.11 1.59
CA LYS A 147 -3.37 25.32 0.79
C LYS A 147 -2.35 25.63 -0.32
N SER A 148 -1.43 24.74 -0.63
CA SER A 148 -0.47 24.89 -1.71
C SER A 148 -1.05 24.29 -2.99
N GLY A 149 -1.38 25.14 -3.93
CA GLY A 149 -2.04 24.92 -5.21
C GLY A 149 -1.35 24.02 -6.24
N ALA A 150 -0.77 22.92 -5.84
CA ALA A 150 -0.45 21.80 -6.71
C ALA A 150 -1.63 20.85 -6.69
N GLY A 151 -2.69 21.19 -7.42
CA GLY A 151 -3.84 20.34 -7.63
C GLY A 151 -3.42 19.06 -8.37
N GLN A 152 -3.12 18.03 -7.64
CA GLN A 152 -3.18 16.68 -8.19
C GLN A 152 -4.67 16.37 -8.34
N TYR A 153 -5.16 16.51 -9.55
CA TYR A 153 -6.54 16.17 -9.88
C TYR A 153 -6.62 14.67 -10.12
N PHE A 154 -7.27 13.95 -9.21
CA PHE A 154 -7.66 12.57 -9.46
C PHE A 154 -8.85 12.54 -10.41
N THR A 155 -8.78 11.72 -11.43
CA THR A 155 -9.94 11.48 -12.30
C THR A 155 -11.03 10.78 -11.49
N PRO A 156 -12.25 11.33 -11.40
CA PRO A 156 -13.32 10.71 -10.63
C PRO A 156 -13.64 9.30 -11.12
N ARG A 157 -13.75 8.32 -10.21
CA ARG A 157 -14.07 6.92 -10.56
C ARG A 157 -15.30 6.76 -11.47
N PRO A 158 -16.42 7.48 -11.27
CA PRO A 158 -17.54 7.39 -12.20
C PRO A 158 -17.17 7.76 -13.65
N LEU A 159 -16.24 8.71 -13.83
CA LEU A 159 -15.74 9.07 -15.15
C LEU A 159 -14.85 7.96 -15.74
N ILE A 160 -13.97 7.36 -14.92
CA ILE A 160 -13.15 6.22 -15.35
C ILE A 160 -14.06 5.07 -15.79
N SER A 161 -15.05 4.69 -14.97
CA SER A 161 -16.00 3.65 -15.31
C SER A 161 -16.72 3.92 -16.62
N ALA A 162 -17.22 5.15 -16.82
CA ALA A 162 -17.88 5.54 -18.06
C ALA A 162 -16.95 5.45 -19.28
N MET A 163 -15.68 5.83 -19.13
CA MET A 163 -14.69 5.72 -20.20
C MET A 163 -14.42 4.26 -20.54
N VAL A 164 -14.24 3.41 -19.53
CA VAL A 164 -14.02 1.97 -19.71
C VAL A 164 -15.22 1.31 -20.35
N ASP A 165 -16.44 1.64 -19.93
CA ASP A 165 -17.69 1.13 -20.51
C ASP A 165 -17.87 1.53 -21.99
N CYS A 166 -17.37 2.70 -22.37
CA CYS A 166 -17.39 3.16 -23.76
C CYS A 166 -16.34 2.45 -24.62
N ILE A 167 -15.10 2.32 -24.10
CA ILE A 167 -13.95 1.79 -24.85
C ILE A 167 -14.01 0.27 -24.92
N LYS A 168 -14.46 -0.39 -23.83
CA LYS A 168 -14.53 -1.85 -23.67
C LYS A 168 -13.24 -2.57 -24.07
N PRO A 169 -12.10 -2.23 -23.44
CA PRO A 169 -10.82 -2.82 -23.78
C PRO A 169 -10.86 -4.34 -23.65
N GLN A 170 -10.22 -5.04 -24.59
CA GLN A 170 -10.17 -6.50 -24.62
C GLN A 170 -8.81 -7.00 -24.13
N ILE A 171 -8.78 -8.24 -23.63
CA ILE A 171 -7.52 -8.93 -23.30
C ILE A 171 -6.66 -8.97 -24.56
N SER A 172 -5.37 -8.66 -24.45
CA SER A 172 -4.39 -8.55 -25.53
C SER A 172 -4.38 -7.22 -26.32
N GLU A 173 -5.26 -6.30 -26.06
CA GLU A 173 -5.14 -4.94 -26.62
C GLU A 173 -4.07 -4.13 -25.88
N THR A 174 -3.42 -3.23 -26.63
CA THR A 174 -2.44 -2.30 -26.05
C THR A 174 -3.15 -1.00 -25.71
N VAL A 175 -3.10 -0.60 -24.45
CA VAL A 175 -3.62 0.70 -23.99
C VAL A 175 -2.47 1.68 -23.85
N CYS A 176 -2.62 2.88 -24.41
CA CYS A 176 -1.67 3.97 -24.28
C CYS A 176 -2.32 5.16 -23.57
N ASP A 177 -1.72 5.58 -22.46
CA ASP A 177 -2.09 6.82 -21.75
C ASP A 177 -0.94 7.82 -21.82
N PRO A 178 -0.90 8.71 -22.84
CA PRO A 178 0.21 9.64 -23.04
C PRO A 178 0.45 10.61 -21.88
N PRO A 179 -0.57 11.12 -21.16
CA PRO A 179 -0.36 11.99 -20.02
C PRO A 179 -0.04 11.28 -18.70
N VAL A 180 -0.01 9.96 -18.66
CA VAL A 180 0.26 9.13 -17.44
C VAL A 180 -0.59 9.54 -16.23
N ALA A 181 -1.75 10.15 -16.46
CA ALA A 181 -2.63 10.62 -15.38
C ALA A 181 -3.60 9.54 -14.87
N LEU A 182 -3.75 8.44 -15.60
CA LEU A 182 -4.83 7.47 -15.42
C LEU A 182 -4.35 6.04 -15.09
N VAL A 183 -3.28 5.86 -14.33
CA VAL A 183 -2.86 4.52 -13.86
C VAL A 183 -4.01 3.78 -13.14
N ALA A 184 -4.97 4.50 -12.58
CA ALA A 184 -6.15 3.93 -11.94
C ALA A 184 -7.08 3.16 -12.91
N SER A 185 -7.03 3.41 -14.21
CA SER A 185 -7.89 2.71 -15.18
C SER A 185 -7.39 1.31 -15.55
N TYR A 186 -6.11 1.01 -15.32
CA TYR A 186 -5.50 -0.27 -15.64
C TYR A 186 -5.97 -1.43 -14.75
N TRP A 187 -6.31 -1.14 -13.49
CA TRP A 187 -6.63 -2.16 -12.50
C TRP A 187 -8.05 -2.73 -12.61
N GLN A 188 -8.96 -2.05 -13.30
CA GLN A 188 -10.35 -2.48 -13.39
C GLN A 188 -10.58 -3.64 -14.37
N HIS A 189 -9.62 -3.97 -15.23
CA HIS A 189 -9.78 -5.01 -16.28
C HIS A 189 -8.84 -6.21 -16.18
N THR A 190 -7.98 -6.28 -15.17
CA THR A 190 -7.08 -7.43 -15.01
C THR A 190 -7.70 -8.57 -14.18
N ILE A 191 -8.93 -8.37 -13.69
CA ILE A 191 -9.63 -9.35 -12.82
C ILE A 191 -11.03 -9.60 -13.39
N THR A 192 -11.09 -10.37 -14.45
CA THR A 192 -12.25 -11.20 -14.82
C THR A 192 -11.79 -12.46 -15.51
#